data_e0bb02667eb3a46fded4dcac9c801a10
#
_entry.id   e0bb02667eb3a46fded4dcac9c801a10
#
_cell.length_a   1.000
_cell.length_b   1.000
_cell.length_c   1.000
_cell.angle_alpha   90.00
_cell.angle_beta   90.00
_cell.angle_gamma   90.00
#
_symmetry.space_group_name_H-M   'P 1'
#
loop_
_entity.id
_entity.type
_entity.pdbx_description
1 polymer ?
#
loop_
_entity_poly.entity_id
_entity_poly.type
_entity_poly.pdbx_seq_one_letter_code
_entity_poly.pdbx_strand_id
1 'polypeptide(L)'
;RRHHKVRLPQGKTLLLLALVVIAAMGVLFSPIFAIDTITITGLSHFSEADICQICGLEKGQNLFSFRTKKAVDALKKESYIESVQMEKQFPNAVNIDVTERKVRGYIPYMGSYLYIDENCRVLEINGAFTQPLPVVKGLVFDQFTLGEVIETENPEALDVVVRIAQAMTKYEMLDMVVELDVSDTSNIKAFVNQVEVNLGTISDYDTKVRTMCEIVKQIPENDRGTLDLSDLSKPIVFKYLT
;
A
#
# COMPACT_ATOMS: atom_id res chain seq x y z
N ARG A 1 39.86 60.48 -8.60
CA ARG A 1 40.27 59.29 -7.85
C ARG A 1 40.40 58.13 -8.83
N ARG A 2 41.63 57.69 -9.09
CA ARG A 2 41.94 56.52 -9.98
C ARG A 2 41.75 55.27 -9.13
N HIS A 3 40.74 54.42 -9.49
CA HIS A 3 40.61 53.09 -8.94
C HIS A 3 41.67 52.16 -9.52
N HIS A 4 42.69 51.82 -8.74
CA HIS A 4 43.63 50.79 -9.08
C HIS A 4 42.89 49.42 -9.04
N LYS A 5 42.58 48.86 -10.20
CA LYS A 5 42.16 47.45 -10.30
C LYS A 5 43.42 46.60 -10.10
N VAL A 6 43.56 46.01 -8.92
CA VAL A 6 44.60 45.00 -8.63
C VAL A 6 44.27 43.76 -9.46
N ARG A 7 44.96 43.57 -10.60
CA ARG A 7 44.91 42.31 -11.38
C ARG A 7 45.83 41.31 -10.67
N LEU A 8 45.27 40.38 -9.93
CA LEU A 8 46.03 39.22 -9.45
C LEU A 8 46.55 38.41 -10.63
N PRO A 9 47.82 37.96 -10.63
CA PRO A 9 48.35 37.12 -11.70
C PRO A 9 47.54 35.82 -11.77
N GLN A 10 47.15 35.40 -12.99
CA GLN A 10 46.22 34.28 -13.26
C GLN A 10 46.59 33.00 -12.47
N GLY A 11 47.87 32.70 -12.24
CA GLY A 11 48.31 31.54 -11.45
C GLY A 11 47.93 31.63 -9.97
N LYS A 12 48.01 32.84 -9.34
CA LYS A 12 47.62 33.01 -7.93
C LYS A 12 46.12 32.93 -7.71
N THR A 13 45.32 33.38 -8.69
CA THR A 13 43.82 33.24 -8.62
C THR A 13 43.38 31.79 -8.77
N LEU A 14 44.04 31.01 -9.66
CA LEU A 14 43.77 29.56 -9.81
C LEU A 14 44.17 28.79 -8.54
N LEU A 15 45.30 29.10 -7.93
CA LEU A 15 45.75 28.46 -6.68
C LEU A 15 44.79 28.78 -5.52
N LEU A 16 44.33 30.01 -5.40
CA LEU A 16 43.37 30.44 -4.38
C LEU A 16 42.02 29.74 -4.58
N LEU A 17 41.56 29.61 -5.80
CA LEU A 17 40.35 28.89 -6.17
C LEU A 17 40.44 27.41 -5.81
N ALA A 18 41.58 26.77 -6.13
CA ALA A 18 41.84 25.38 -5.77
C ALA A 18 41.83 25.17 -4.24
N LEU A 19 42.42 26.08 -3.49
CA LEU A 19 42.47 26.03 -2.02
C LEU A 19 41.08 26.18 -1.40
N VAL A 20 40.24 27.07 -1.94
CA VAL A 20 38.83 27.24 -1.54
C VAL A 20 38.02 25.96 -1.84
N VAL A 21 38.22 25.33 -3.01
CA VAL A 21 37.55 24.09 -3.36
C VAL A 21 37.93 22.96 -2.43
N ILE A 22 39.25 22.81 -2.13
CA ILE A 22 39.74 21.80 -1.19
C ILE A 22 39.16 22.03 0.22
N ALA A 23 39.14 23.27 0.69
CA ALA A 23 38.53 23.60 1.97
C ALA A 23 37.02 23.29 2.00
N ALA A 24 36.28 23.64 0.95
CA ALA A 24 34.84 23.32 0.81
C ALA A 24 34.62 21.81 0.79
N MET A 25 35.40 21.03 0.05
CA MET A 25 35.36 19.57 0.08
C MET A 25 35.62 19.01 1.47
N GLY A 26 36.66 19.55 2.19
CA GLY A 26 36.97 19.14 3.57
C GLY A 26 35.80 19.38 4.52
N VAL A 27 35.05 20.48 4.36
CA VAL A 27 33.84 20.76 5.13
C VAL A 27 32.72 19.77 4.78
N LEU A 28 32.45 19.54 3.48
CA LEU A 28 31.40 18.64 3.03
C LEU A 28 31.59 17.20 3.47
N PHE A 29 32.86 16.72 3.56
CA PHE A 29 33.19 15.39 4.05
C PHE A 29 33.52 15.34 5.54
N SER A 30 33.25 16.43 6.28
CA SER A 30 33.42 16.48 7.73
C SER A 30 32.45 15.48 8.42
N PRO A 31 32.86 14.87 9.55
CA PRO A 31 32.01 14.02 10.39
C PRO A 31 30.72 14.69 10.86
N ILE A 32 30.65 16.02 10.82
CA ILE A 32 29.40 16.78 11.15
C ILE A 32 28.25 16.38 10.23
N PHE A 33 28.54 16.00 8.98
CA PHE A 33 27.53 15.56 8.00
C PHE A 33 27.43 14.03 7.90
N ALA A 34 28.03 13.30 8.83
CA ALA A 34 27.82 11.86 8.95
C ALA A 34 26.43 11.60 9.54
N ILE A 35 25.59 10.79 8.85
CA ILE A 35 24.24 10.44 9.29
C ILE A 35 24.32 9.76 10.65
N ASP A 36 23.70 10.36 11.65
CA ASP A 36 23.61 9.86 13.01
C ASP A 36 22.17 9.46 13.37
N THR A 37 21.22 10.29 12.98
CA THR A 37 19.79 10.09 13.27
C THR A 37 19.04 9.70 12.01
N ILE A 38 18.36 8.55 12.07
CA ILE A 38 17.43 8.08 11.05
C ILE A 38 16.08 7.91 11.74
N THR A 39 15.07 8.64 11.26
CA THR A 39 13.70 8.54 11.76
C THR A 39 12.82 7.96 10.65
N ILE A 40 12.14 6.86 10.93
CA ILE A 40 11.25 6.20 9.97
C ILE A 40 9.87 6.10 10.62
N THR A 41 8.84 6.50 9.89
CA THR A 41 7.44 6.49 10.34
C THR A 41 6.55 5.79 9.34
N GLY A 42 5.36 5.33 9.80
CA GLY A 42 4.33 4.72 8.95
C GLY A 42 4.51 3.24 8.65
N LEU A 43 5.40 2.53 9.36
CA LEU A 43 5.67 1.10 9.17
C LEU A 43 4.63 0.22 9.88
N SER A 44 4.25 -0.87 9.22
CA SER A 44 3.41 -1.93 9.77
C SER A 44 3.85 -3.34 9.30
N HIS A 45 4.29 -3.46 8.05
CA HIS A 45 4.77 -4.70 7.45
C HIS A 45 6.30 -4.78 7.50
N PHE A 46 7.01 -3.72 7.12
CA PHE A 46 8.47 -3.65 7.16
C PHE A 46 8.98 -3.21 8.53
N SER A 47 10.18 -3.69 8.91
CA SER A 47 10.95 -3.13 10.01
C SER A 47 11.79 -1.93 9.55
N GLU A 48 12.24 -1.08 10.50
CA GLU A 48 13.18 0.00 10.20
C GLU A 48 14.49 -0.51 9.55
N ALA A 49 14.93 -1.71 9.96
CA ALA A 49 16.13 -2.34 9.40
C ALA A 49 15.94 -2.72 7.93
N ASP A 50 14.76 -3.24 7.55
CA ASP A 50 14.44 -3.59 6.16
C ASP A 50 14.45 -2.33 5.28
N ILE A 51 13.81 -1.26 5.74
CA ILE A 51 13.79 0.03 5.02
C ILE A 51 15.21 0.57 4.84
N CYS A 52 16.03 0.57 5.89
CA CYS A 52 17.43 1.01 5.80
C CYS A 52 18.21 0.15 4.80
N GLN A 53 18.03 -1.16 4.81
CA GLN A 53 18.70 -2.09 3.90
C GLN A 53 18.29 -1.84 2.43
N ILE A 54 16.99 -1.70 2.15
CA ILE A 54 16.46 -1.43 0.81
C ILE A 54 16.98 -0.09 0.28
N CYS A 55 17.04 0.94 1.15
CA CYS A 55 17.54 2.26 0.80
C CYS A 55 19.07 2.31 0.63
N GLY A 56 19.81 1.35 1.20
CA GLY A 56 21.26 1.45 1.37
C GLY A 56 21.64 2.62 2.28
N LEU A 57 20.88 2.83 3.36
CA LEU A 57 21.06 3.91 4.32
C LEU A 57 21.71 3.36 5.58
N GLU A 58 22.91 3.88 5.91
CA GLU A 58 23.69 3.45 7.06
C GLU A 58 24.10 4.64 7.93
N LYS A 59 24.15 4.44 9.26
CA LYS A 59 24.73 5.42 10.17
C LYS A 59 26.22 5.61 9.87
N GLY A 60 26.70 6.83 9.97
CA GLY A 60 28.07 7.20 9.63
C GLY A 60 28.29 7.54 8.15
N GLN A 61 27.36 7.20 7.26
CA GLN A 61 27.42 7.58 5.85
C GLN A 61 27.32 9.11 5.72
N ASN A 62 28.05 9.70 4.78
CA ASN A 62 27.97 11.13 4.56
C ASN A 62 26.62 11.53 3.92
N LEU A 63 25.90 12.49 4.53
CA LEU A 63 24.58 12.95 4.12
C LEU A 63 24.55 13.47 2.67
N PHE A 64 25.61 14.10 2.19
CA PHE A 64 25.68 14.60 0.80
C PHE A 64 25.90 13.47 -0.21
N SER A 65 26.58 12.38 0.18
CA SER A 65 26.79 11.23 -0.69
C SER A 65 25.53 10.35 -0.82
N PHE A 66 24.64 10.40 0.16
CA PHE A 66 23.39 9.66 0.14
C PHE A 66 22.43 10.21 -0.93
N ARG A 67 21.97 9.34 -1.81
CA ARG A 67 21.11 9.71 -2.96
C ARG A 67 19.66 9.41 -2.66
N THR A 68 18.93 10.37 -2.12
CA THR A 68 17.50 10.27 -1.75
C THR A 68 16.63 9.72 -2.89
N LYS A 69 16.79 10.22 -4.12
CA LYS A 69 16.00 9.76 -5.26
C LYS A 69 16.19 8.25 -5.51
N LYS A 70 17.44 7.76 -5.48
CA LYS A 70 17.73 6.32 -5.68
C LYS A 70 17.09 5.47 -4.57
N ALA A 71 17.13 5.93 -3.33
CA ALA A 71 16.54 5.26 -2.19
C ALA A 71 15.00 5.19 -2.31
N VAL A 72 14.35 6.30 -2.64
CA VAL A 72 12.90 6.35 -2.89
C VAL A 72 12.50 5.44 -4.05
N ASP A 73 13.26 5.45 -5.16
CA ASP A 73 12.99 4.59 -6.32
C ASP A 73 13.17 3.09 -5.99
N ALA A 74 14.06 2.76 -5.05
CA ALA A 74 14.23 1.39 -4.58
C ALA A 74 13.03 0.94 -3.72
N LEU A 75 12.61 1.76 -2.76
CA LEU A 75 11.45 1.48 -1.91
C LEU A 75 10.15 1.35 -2.71
N LYS A 76 9.94 2.20 -3.72
CA LYS A 76 8.73 2.12 -4.56
C LYS A 76 8.60 0.85 -5.40
N LYS A 77 9.63 0.01 -5.46
CA LYS A 77 9.57 -1.31 -6.11
C LYS A 77 8.99 -2.39 -5.21
N GLU A 78 8.96 -2.15 -3.91
CA GLU A 78 8.37 -3.08 -2.95
C GLU A 78 6.85 -3.03 -3.06
N SER A 79 6.21 -4.19 -3.20
CA SER A 79 4.77 -4.32 -3.42
C SER A 79 3.92 -3.69 -2.31
N TYR A 80 4.39 -3.77 -1.07
CA TYR A 80 3.72 -3.20 0.09
C TYR A 80 3.90 -1.68 0.24
N ILE A 81 4.81 -1.05 -0.51
CA ILE A 81 5.02 0.40 -0.41
C ILE A 81 4.06 1.14 -1.35
N GLU A 82 3.19 1.96 -0.76
CA GLU A 82 2.28 2.82 -1.51
C GLU A 82 2.94 4.16 -1.86
N SER A 83 3.51 4.82 -0.85
CA SER A 83 4.22 6.08 -1.04
C SER A 83 5.37 6.24 -0.06
N VAL A 84 6.37 7.02 -0.45
CA VAL A 84 7.54 7.36 0.37
C VAL A 84 7.85 8.83 0.21
N GLN A 85 7.99 9.51 1.33
CA GLN A 85 8.59 10.84 1.42
C GLN A 85 9.90 10.74 2.20
N MET A 86 10.98 11.29 1.67
CA MET A 86 12.29 11.19 2.26
C MET A 86 12.99 12.56 2.23
N GLU A 87 13.37 13.04 3.40
CA GLU A 87 13.96 14.36 3.58
C GLU A 87 15.27 14.28 4.37
N LYS A 88 16.27 15.02 3.89
CA LYS A 88 17.52 15.22 4.62
C LYS A 88 17.34 16.38 5.59
N GLN A 89 17.57 16.11 6.87
CA GLN A 89 17.63 17.15 7.90
C GLN A 89 19.07 17.44 8.26
N PHE A 90 19.55 18.61 7.85
CA PHE A 90 20.90 19.05 8.16
C PHE A 90 21.07 19.30 9.66
N PRO A 91 22.26 18.99 10.23
CA PRO A 91 23.46 18.56 9.50
C PRO A 91 23.59 17.04 9.26
N ASN A 92 22.89 16.15 10.00
CA ASN A 92 23.24 14.72 10.11
C ASN A 92 22.02 13.80 10.27
N ALA A 93 20.83 14.20 9.85
CA ALA A 93 19.64 13.37 9.99
C ALA A 93 18.93 13.12 8.66
N VAL A 94 18.21 11.99 8.60
CA VAL A 94 17.30 11.62 7.50
C VAL A 94 15.96 11.21 8.09
N ASN A 95 14.87 11.82 7.57
CA ASN A 95 13.50 11.43 7.88
C ASN A 95 12.90 10.70 6.69
N ILE A 96 12.26 9.59 6.96
CA ILE A 96 11.56 8.75 5.98
C ILE A 96 10.14 8.54 6.48
N ASP A 97 9.18 9.01 5.72
CA ASP A 97 7.76 8.78 5.97
C ASP A 97 7.23 7.82 4.90
N VAL A 98 6.76 6.66 5.36
CA VAL A 98 6.32 5.56 4.50
C VAL A 98 4.82 5.37 4.68
N THR A 99 4.11 5.23 3.56
CA THR A 99 2.75 4.72 3.58
C THR A 99 2.78 3.31 3.01
N GLU A 100 2.38 2.33 3.83
CA GLU A 100 2.30 0.94 3.40
C GLU A 100 0.87 0.57 2.99
N ARG A 101 0.77 -0.29 1.95
CA ARG A 101 -0.49 -0.91 1.53
C ARG A 101 -0.92 -1.95 2.57
N LYS A 102 -2.23 -2.05 2.75
CA LYS A 102 -2.82 -3.04 3.64
C LYS A 102 -3.44 -4.17 2.84
N VAL A 103 -3.24 -5.40 3.28
CA VAL A 103 -3.97 -6.55 2.72
C VAL A 103 -5.46 -6.38 3.02
N ARG A 104 -6.30 -6.59 1.99
CA ARG A 104 -7.76 -6.43 2.08
C ARG A 104 -8.53 -7.68 1.67
N GLY A 105 -7.82 -8.65 1.11
CA GLY A 105 -8.43 -9.91 0.70
C GLY A 105 -7.43 -10.85 0.06
N TYR A 106 -7.92 -11.99 -0.33
CA TYR A 106 -7.16 -13.08 -0.92
C TYR A 106 -7.79 -13.54 -2.21
N ILE A 107 -6.97 -13.88 -3.21
CA ILE A 107 -7.43 -14.54 -4.43
C ILE A 107 -6.76 -15.91 -4.50
N PRO A 108 -7.52 -17.02 -4.62
CA PRO A 108 -6.94 -18.36 -4.78
C PRO A 108 -6.14 -18.46 -6.09
N TYR A 109 -4.92 -18.99 -6.02
CA TYR A 109 -4.07 -19.20 -7.19
C TYR A 109 -3.18 -20.42 -7.01
N MET A 110 -3.39 -21.46 -7.82
CA MET A 110 -2.54 -22.68 -7.89
C MET A 110 -2.16 -23.30 -6.53
N GLY A 111 -3.12 -23.39 -5.59
CA GLY A 111 -2.89 -23.96 -4.26
C GLY A 111 -2.26 -22.99 -3.25
N SER A 112 -2.09 -21.73 -3.63
CA SER A 112 -1.67 -20.61 -2.79
C SER A 112 -2.71 -19.49 -2.87
N TYR A 113 -2.44 -18.37 -2.19
CA TYR A 113 -3.29 -17.19 -2.17
C TYR A 113 -2.48 -15.94 -2.52
N LEU A 114 -3.01 -15.16 -3.45
CA LEU A 114 -2.51 -13.81 -3.71
C LEU A 114 -3.13 -12.88 -2.67
N TYR A 115 -2.29 -12.17 -1.94
CA TYR A 115 -2.70 -11.13 -1.01
C TYR A 115 -2.90 -9.83 -1.78
N ILE A 116 -4.07 -9.25 -1.70
CA ILE A 116 -4.44 -8.06 -2.47
C ILE A 116 -4.82 -6.88 -1.57
N ASP A 117 -4.54 -5.67 -2.07
CA ASP A 117 -5.05 -4.43 -1.48
C ASP A 117 -6.49 -4.11 -1.97
N GLU A 118 -7.04 -2.96 -1.58
CA GLU A 118 -8.38 -2.49 -1.97
C GLU A 118 -8.55 -2.19 -3.46
N ASN A 119 -7.46 -2.16 -4.23
CA ASN A 119 -7.45 -1.96 -5.68
C ASN A 119 -7.13 -3.25 -6.45
N CYS A 120 -7.14 -4.40 -5.78
CA CYS A 120 -6.73 -5.70 -6.33
C CYS A 120 -5.26 -5.72 -6.81
N ARG A 121 -4.38 -4.92 -6.20
CA ARG A 121 -2.95 -4.98 -6.42
C ARG A 121 -2.37 -6.14 -5.63
N VAL A 122 -1.55 -6.98 -6.28
CA VAL A 122 -0.93 -8.14 -5.65
C VAL A 122 0.25 -7.69 -4.79
N LEU A 123 0.15 -7.93 -3.48
CA LEU A 123 1.18 -7.58 -2.52
C LEU A 123 2.15 -8.73 -2.27
N GLU A 124 1.62 -9.95 -2.15
CA GLU A 124 2.37 -11.14 -1.78
C GLU A 124 1.66 -12.40 -2.32
N ILE A 125 2.40 -13.51 -2.42
CA ILE A 125 1.84 -14.85 -2.58
C ILE A 125 2.23 -15.70 -1.38
N ASN A 126 1.25 -16.37 -0.75
CA ASN A 126 1.49 -17.21 0.41
C ASN A 126 0.56 -18.44 0.39
N GLY A 127 0.99 -19.54 1.01
CA GLY A 127 0.22 -20.79 1.10
C GLY A 127 -0.82 -20.80 2.23
N ALA A 128 -0.86 -19.80 3.12
CA ALA A 128 -1.75 -19.75 4.27
C ALA A 128 -2.40 -18.38 4.43
N PHE A 129 -3.50 -18.30 5.15
CA PHE A 129 -4.10 -17.04 5.58
C PHE A 129 -3.39 -16.51 6.83
N THR A 130 -3.10 -15.21 6.87
CA THR A 130 -2.48 -14.56 8.04
C THR A 130 -3.48 -13.71 8.84
N GLN A 131 -4.60 -13.35 8.23
CA GLN A 131 -5.64 -12.51 8.83
C GLN A 131 -7.03 -12.99 8.38
N PRO A 132 -8.09 -12.72 9.15
CA PRO A 132 -9.48 -12.97 8.73
C PRO A 132 -9.90 -11.91 7.71
N LEU A 133 -9.65 -12.17 6.43
CA LEU A 133 -10.01 -11.29 5.33
C LEU A 133 -10.71 -12.10 4.23
N PRO A 134 -11.57 -11.48 3.40
CA PRO A 134 -12.37 -12.16 2.41
C PRO A 134 -11.53 -12.84 1.33
N VAL A 135 -11.98 -14.03 0.94
CA VAL A 135 -11.51 -14.72 -0.26
C VAL A 135 -12.36 -14.27 -1.44
N VAL A 136 -11.74 -13.68 -2.44
CA VAL A 136 -12.40 -13.25 -3.69
C VAL A 136 -12.38 -14.39 -4.69
N LYS A 137 -13.55 -14.76 -5.21
CA LYS A 137 -13.74 -15.76 -6.27
C LYS A 137 -14.33 -15.14 -7.52
N GLY A 138 -14.09 -15.79 -8.67
CA GLY A 138 -14.67 -15.39 -9.95
C GLY A 138 -13.83 -14.44 -10.78
N LEU A 139 -12.65 -14.03 -10.32
CA LEU A 139 -11.67 -13.35 -11.16
C LEU A 139 -10.90 -14.39 -11.99
N VAL A 140 -10.92 -14.24 -13.31
CA VAL A 140 -10.19 -15.11 -14.26
C VAL A 140 -8.98 -14.33 -14.79
N PHE A 141 -7.80 -14.89 -14.61
CA PHE A 141 -6.53 -14.30 -15.05
C PHE A 141 -5.48 -15.42 -15.25
N ASP A 142 -4.58 -15.21 -16.18
CA ASP A 142 -3.51 -16.17 -16.51
C ASP A 142 -2.23 -15.92 -15.72
N GLN A 143 -1.89 -14.64 -15.50
CA GLN A 143 -0.64 -14.21 -14.86
C GLN A 143 -0.85 -13.00 -13.98
N PHE A 144 0.10 -12.76 -13.10
CA PHE A 144 0.12 -11.57 -12.25
C PHE A 144 1.56 -11.10 -12.06
N THR A 145 1.71 -9.84 -11.66
CA THR A 145 2.99 -9.25 -11.26
C THR A 145 2.87 -8.70 -9.84
N LEU A 146 3.84 -9.01 -8.98
CA LEU A 146 3.89 -8.42 -7.64
C LEU A 146 4.00 -6.89 -7.74
N GLY A 147 3.24 -6.20 -6.92
CA GLY A 147 3.18 -4.75 -6.91
C GLY A 147 2.28 -4.14 -7.99
N GLU A 148 1.61 -4.93 -8.84
CA GLU A 148 0.71 -4.45 -9.88
C GLU A 148 -0.72 -4.93 -9.66
N VAL A 149 -1.69 -4.21 -10.23
CA VAL A 149 -3.10 -4.60 -10.23
C VAL A 149 -3.27 -5.81 -11.13
N ILE A 150 -4.07 -6.79 -10.69
CA ILE A 150 -4.35 -7.98 -11.50
C ILE A 150 -4.99 -7.60 -12.84
N GLU A 151 -4.40 -8.07 -13.93
CA GLU A 151 -5.02 -8.03 -15.24
C GLU A 151 -5.95 -9.24 -15.38
N THR A 152 -7.24 -9.00 -15.57
CA THR A 152 -8.27 -10.04 -15.65
C THR A 152 -8.93 -10.04 -17.02
N GLU A 153 -9.39 -11.22 -17.46
CA GLU A 153 -10.21 -11.37 -18.67
C GLU A 153 -11.59 -10.70 -18.53
N ASN A 154 -12.06 -10.48 -17.28
CA ASN A 154 -13.31 -9.80 -16.97
C ASN A 154 -13.08 -8.52 -16.17
N PRO A 155 -12.83 -7.36 -16.81
CA PRO A 155 -12.64 -6.09 -16.14
C PRO A 155 -13.85 -5.62 -15.31
N GLU A 156 -15.06 -6.04 -15.67
CA GLU A 156 -16.27 -5.72 -14.92
C GLU A 156 -16.27 -6.40 -13.54
N ALA A 157 -15.87 -7.67 -13.47
CA ALA A 157 -15.73 -8.38 -12.20
C ALA A 157 -14.69 -7.73 -11.30
N LEU A 158 -13.58 -7.24 -11.87
CA LEU A 158 -12.55 -6.52 -11.13
C LEU A 158 -13.11 -5.21 -10.54
N ASP A 159 -13.84 -4.42 -11.33
CA ASP A 159 -14.49 -3.17 -10.85
C ASP A 159 -15.47 -3.46 -9.70
N VAL A 160 -16.22 -4.54 -9.80
CA VAL A 160 -17.13 -5.01 -8.73
C VAL A 160 -16.35 -5.30 -7.45
N VAL A 161 -15.25 -6.08 -7.53
CA VAL A 161 -14.43 -6.41 -6.36
C VAL A 161 -13.88 -5.14 -5.72
N VAL A 162 -13.29 -4.24 -6.50
CA VAL A 162 -12.70 -2.98 -6.00
C VAL A 162 -13.75 -2.15 -5.27
N ARG A 163 -14.93 -1.92 -5.86
CA ARG A 163 -15.98 -1.11 -5.24
C ARG A 163 -16.53 -1.73 -3.96
N ILE A 164 -16.76 -3.03 -3.97
CA ILE A 164 -17.27 -3.74 -2.78
C ILE A 164 -16.21 -3.77 -1.69
N ALA A 165 -14.93 -4.03 -2.00
CA ALA A 165 -13.84 -4.02 -1.03
C ALA A 165 -13.65 -2.64 -0.38
N GLN A 166 -13.75 -1.57 -1.17
CA GLN A 166 -13.72 -0.19 -0.65
C GLN A 166 -14.89 0.09 0.29
N ALA A 167 -16.11 -0.34 -0.08
CA ALA A 167 -17.27 -0.19 0.79
C ALA A 167 -17.15 -1.02 2.06
N MET A 168 -16.69 -2.28 1.98
CA MET A 168 -16.43 -3.13 3.16
C MET A 168 -15.37 -2.52 4.08
N THR A 169 -14.32 -1.92 3.52
CA THR A 169 -13.30 -1.17 4.29
C THR A 169 -13.92 0.03 4.99
N LYS A 170 -14.72 0.83 4.28
CA LYS A 170 -15.41 2.01 4.80
C LYS A 170 -16.34 1.70 5.97
N TYR A 171 -17.01 0.55 5.94
CA TYR A 171 -17.96 0.11 6.98
C TYR A 171 -17.32 -0.84 8.00
N GLU A 172 -16.00 -1.03 7.96
CA GLU A 172 -15.22 -1.84 8.93
C GLU A 172 -15.78 -3.25 9.09
N MET A 173 -16.00 -3.96 7.97
CA MET A 173 -16.58 -5.31 8.00
C MET A 173 -15.76 -6.39 7.30
N LEU A 174 -14.53 -6.08 6.89
CA LEU A 174 -13.68 -7.03 6.16
C LEU A 174 -13.40 -8.32 6.95
N ASP A 175 -13.26 -8.21 8.26
CA ASP A 175 -12.99 -9.33 9.18
C ASP A 175 -14.20 -10.27 9.38
N MET A 176 -15.41 -9.80 9.05
CA MET A 176 -16.63 -10.59 9.10
C MET A 176 -16.91 -11.32 7.78
N VAL A 177 -16.34 -10.83 6.67
CA VAL A 177 -16.59 -11.39 5.33
C VAL A 177 -15.62 -12.53 5.07
N VAL A 178 -16.17 -13.72 4.84
CA VAL A 178 -15.39 -14.92 4.54
C VAL A 178 -15.07 -15.02 3.06
N GLU A 179 -16.04 -14.67 2.21
CA GLU A 179 -15.93 -14.84 0.77
C GLU A 179 -16.74 -13.79 0.03
N LEU A 180 -16.22 -13.33 -1.11
CA LEU A 180 -16.90 -12.52 -2.10
C LEU A 180 -16.84 -13.23 -3.45
N ASP A 181 -18.00 -13.65 -3.96
CA ASP A 181 -18.10 -14.33 -5.26
C ASP A 181 -18.63 -13.36 -6.32
N VAL A 182 -17.80 -13.09 -7.31
CA VAL A 182 -18.10 -12.23 -8.47
C VAL A 182 -18.07 -13.02 -9.79
N SER A 183 -18.20 -14.34 -9.72
CA SER A 183 -18.24 -15.21 -10.91
C SER A 183 -19.38 -14.83 -11.87
N ASP A 184 -20.47 -14.30 -11.31
CA ASP A 184 -21.60 -13.71 -12.05
C ASP A 184 -21.85 -12.30 -11.54
N THR A 185 -21.48 -11.28 -12.33
CA THR A 185 -21.65 -9.87 -11.99
C THR A 185 -23.12 -9.41 -11.93
N SER A 186 -24.04 -10.24 -12.44
CA SER A 186 -25.49 -10.03 -12.29
C SER A 186 -26.06 -10.61 -10.99
N ASN A 187 -25.32 -11.47 -10.30
CA ASN A 187 -25.72 -12.17 -9.09
C ASN A 187 -24.55 -12.30 -8.09
N ILE A 188 -24.00 -11.17 -7.69
CA ILE A 188 -22.88 -11.07 -6.75
C ILE A 188 -23.30 -11.59 -5.39
N LYS A 189 -22.46 -12.42 -4.78
CA LYS A 189 -22.71 -13.00 -3.46
C LYS A 189 -21.59 -12.69 -2.49
N ALA A 190 -21.95 -12.44 -1.24
CA ALA A 190 -21.01 -12.34 -0.13
C ALA A 190 -21.37 -13.36 0.94
N PHE A 191 -20.37 -14.02 1.52
CA PHE A 191 -20.55 -14.86 2.70
C PHE A 191 -19.99 -14.13 3.91
N VAL A 192 -20.87 -13.79 4.84
CA VAL A 192 -20.52 -13.02 6.05
C VAL A 192 -20.83 -13.88 7.27
N ASN A 193 -19.81 -14.24 8.04
CA ASN A 193 -19.91 -15.26 9.07
C ASN A 193 -20.51 -16.56 8.49
N GLN A 194 -21.75 -16.90 8.84
CA GLN A 194 -22.47 -18.08 8.34
C GLN A 194 -23.70 -17.69 7.48
N VAL A 195 -23.75 -16.45 7.00
CA VAL A 195 -24.87 -15.91 6.22
C VAL A 195 -24.45 -15.73 4.76
N GLU A 196 -25.18 -16.34 3.85
CA GLU A 196 -25.08 -16.03 2.42
C GLU A 196 -25.90 -14.79 2.11
N VAL A 197 -25.24 -13.75 1.59
CA VAL A 197 -25.86 -12.48 1.21
C VAL A 197 -25.87 -12.35 -0.30
N ASN A 198 -27.02 -12.26 -0.91
CA ASN A 198 -27.19 -11.94 -2.32
C ASN A 198 -27.20 -10.42 -2.50
N LEU A 199 -26.17 -9.87 -3.15
CA LEU A 199 -26.07 -8.46 -3.50
C LEU A 199 -26.65 -8.13 -4.88
N GLY A 200 -26.91 -9.16 -5.72
CA GLY A 200 -27.37 -8.97 -7.10
C GLY A 200 -26.34 -8.26 -7.96
N THR A 201 -26.73 -7.18 -8.63
CA THR A 201 -25.84 -6.38 -9.45
C THR A 201 -25.08 -5.34 -8.61
N ILE A 202 -24.05 -4.72 -9.21
CA ILE A 202 -23.23 -3.67 -8.57
C ILE A 202 -24.01 -2.35 -8.31
N SER A 203 -25.21 -2.19 -8.83
CA SER A 203 -26.03 -1.00 -8.58
C SER A 203 -26.26 -0.81 -7.07
N ASP A 204 -26.21 0.45 -6.62
CA ASP A 204 -26.41 0.84 -5.22
C ASP A 204 -25.53 0.10 -4.20
N TYR A 205 -24.36 -0.38 -4.64
CA TYR A 205 -23.45 -1.24 -3.86
C TYR A 205 -23.10 -0.65 -2.48
N ASP A 206 -22.85 0.66 -2.38
CA ASP A 206 -22.53 1.31 -1.11
C ASP A 206 -23.69 1.18 -0.11
N THR A 207 -24.92 1.37 -0.55
CA THR A 207 -26.11 1.19 0.28
C THR A 207 -26.32 -0.28 0.64
N LYS A 208 -26.13 -1.20 -0.30
CA LYS A 208 -26.26 -2.65 -0.07
C LYS A 208 -25.22 -3.14 0.95
N VAL A 209 -23.97 -2.73 0.82
CA VAL A 209 -22.90 -3.10 1.76
C VAL A 209 -23.15 -2.50 3.13
N ARG A 210 -23.58 -1.24 3.22
CA ARG A 210 -23.98 -0.62 4.50
C ARG A 210 -25.12 -1.40 5.17
N THR A 211 -26.17 -1.69 4.41
CA THR A 211 -27.34 -2.43 4.91
C THR A 211 -26.94 -3.84 5.35
N MET A 212 -26.08 -4.52 4.58
CA MET A 212 -25.49 -5.81 4.96
C MET A 212 -24.80 -5.72 6.32
N CYS A 213 -23.94 -4.70 6.51
CA CYS A 213 -23.21 -4.47 7.77
C CYS A 213 -24.17 -4.25 8.95
N GLU A 214 -25.20 -3.43 8.77
CA GLU A 214 -26.18 -3.12 9.81
C GLU A 214 -27.01 -4.37 10.22
N ILE A 215 -27.39 -5.19 9.26
CA ILE A 215 -28.22 -6.39 9.52
C ILE A 215 -27.35 -7.50 10.11
N VAL A 216 -26.21 -7.81 9.51
CA VAL A 216 -25.36 -8.94 9.97
C VAL A 216 -24.88 -8.74 11.40
N LYS A 217 -24.58 -7.51 11.83
CA LYS A 217 -24.23 -7.20 13.23
C LYS A 217 -25.35 -7.51 14.24
N GLN A 218 -26.58 -7.67 13.78
CA GLN A 218 -27.74 -8.02 14.64
C GLN A 218 -28.04 -9.52 14.63
N ILE A 219 -27.43 -10.29 13.72
CA ILE A 219 -27.60 -11.73 13.62
C ILE A 219 -26.57 -12.41 14.56
N PRO A 220 -26.99 -13.31 15.43
CA PRO A 220 -26.05 -14.09 16.24
C PRO A 220 -25.03 -14.85 15.36
N GLU A 221 -23.76 -14.88 15.76
CA GLU A 221 -22.65 -15.45 14.97
C GLU A 221 -22.86 -16.92 14.57
N ASN A 222 -23.61 -17.67 15.34
CA ASN A 222 -23.89 -19.09 15.10
C ASN A 222 -25.11 -19.32 14.20
N ASP A 223 -25.87 -18.30 13.89
CA ASP A 223 -27.07 -18.41 13.07
C ASP A 223 -26.69 -18.52 11.59
N ARG A 224 -27.31 -19.49 10.92
CA ARG A 224 -27.14 -19.73 9.48
C ARG A 224 -28.35 -19.26 8.72
N GLY A 225 -28.12 -18.63 7.59
CA GLY A 225 -29.23 -18.15 6.79
C GLY A 225 -28.84 -17.51 5.49
N THR A 226 -29.88 -17.01 4.82
CA THR A 226 -29.72 -16.25 3.58
C THR A 226 -30.35 -14.88 3.74
N LEU A 227 -29.69 -13.88 3.19
CA LEU A 227 -30.14 -12.48 3.15
C LEU A 227 -30.15 -12.00 1.69
N ASP A 228 -31.30 -11.51 1.23
CA ASP A 228 -31.41 -10.98 -0.13
C ASP A 228 -31.43 -9.45 -0.11
N LEU A 229 -30.38 -8.85 -0.66
CA LEU A 229 -30.19 -7.41 -0.85
C LEU A 229 -30.10 -7.03 -2.33
N SER A 230 -30.49 -7.94 -3.23
CA SER A 230 -30.42 -7.69 -4.68
C SER A 230 -31.32 -6.53 -5.11
N ASP A 231 -32.44 -6.34 -4.42
CA ASP A 231 -33.45 -5.29 -4.69
C ASP A 231 -33.88 -4.63 -3.36
N LEU A 232 -33.32 -3.49 -3.04
CA LEU A 232 -33.58 -2.74 -1.80
C LEU A 232 -35.01 -2.10 -1.78
N SER A 233 -35.77 -2.14 -2.87
CA SER A 233 -37.14 -1.67 -2.89
C SER A 233 -38.12 -2.67 -2.26
N LYS A 234 -37.68 -3.91 -2.07
CA LYS A 234 -38.46 -4.99 -1.44
C LYS A 234 -38.12 -5.08 0.07
N PRO A 235 -39.07 -5.66 0.86
CA PRO A 235 -38.78 -5.96 2.25
C PRO A 235 -37.55 -6.91 2.37
N ILE A 236 -36.60 -6.53 3.17
CA ILE A 236 -35.42 -7.36 3.44
C ILE A 236 -35.81 -8.41 4.48
N VAL A 237 -35.59 -9.68 4.15
CA VAL A 237 -35.95 -10.81 5.00
C VAL A 237 -34.75 -11.72 5.19
N PHE A 238 -34.41 -11.97 6.44
CA PHE A 238 -33.44 -13.02 6.79
C PHE A 238 -34.19 -14.38 6.86
N LYS A 239 -33.69 -15.36 6.10
CA LYS A 239 -34.26 -16.73 6.10
C LYS A 239 -33.27 -17.65 6.79
N TYR A 240 -33.67 -18.20 7.93
CA TYR A 240 -32.91 -19.22 8.63
C TYR A 240 -32.75 -20.49 7.82
N LEU A 241 -31.56 -21.05 7.81
CA LEU A 241 -31.29 -22.40 7.33
C LEU A 241 -31.43 -23.37 8.53
N THR A 242 -32.38 -24.29 8.42
CA THR A 242 -32.59 -25.36 9.42
C THR A 242 -31.66 -26.54 9.20
#